data_7da1466e9cc8af0238a9aa0c864ea8cb
#
_entry.id   7da1466e9cc8af0238a9aa0c864ea8cb
#
_cell.length_a   1.000
_cell.length_b   1.000
_cell.length_c   1.000
_cell.angle_alpha   90.00
_cell.angle_beta   90.00
_cell.angle_gamma   90.00
#
_symmetry.space_group_name_H-M   'P 1'
#
loop_
_entity.id
_entity.type
_entity.pdbx_description
1 polymer ?
#
loop_
_entity_poly.entity_id
_entity_poly.type
_entity_poly.pdbx_seq_one_letter_code
_entity_poly.pdbx_strand_id
1 'polypeptide(L)'
;MLDSCNRRTGGLGSLRLDDISSYRSWLFINANIPEFTVSEFLTGRHLANEMLYYDGEYVKGAALECAEYVMANTAPSHVTGNTHFARFLNEDRINKFCDDCIKYLEKKLGVPAHGILSFDLKEDKNGEMKVTEINIRHMAYAGVMAHVGFDLIEDTIRIMEDGNCNNVVRNQYHHYDKPYIFLRDVDVEPIILESEEIFDDSKVYFNIK
;
A
#
# COMPACT_ATOMS: atom_id res chain seq x y z
N MET A 1 -14.31 -9.38 8.16
CA MET A 1 -13.12 -9.26 9.01
C MET A 1 -13.52 -8.49 10.26
N LEU A 2 -13.08 -8.92 11.42
CA LEU A 2 -13.27 -8.18 12.68
C LEU A 2 -11.95 -7.51 13.04
N ASP A 3 -12.01 -6.22 13.34
CA ASP A 3 -10.87 -5.49 13.84
C ASP A 3 -11.22 -4.85 15.18
N SER A 4 -10.36 -4.97 16.16
CA SER A 4 -10.58 -4.35 17.46
C SER A 4 -10.16 -2.90 17.41
N CYS A 5 -11.07 -1.97 17.67
CA CYS A 5 -10.84 -0.51 17.73
C CYS A 5 -9.78 -0.05 18.75
N ASN A 6 -9.08 -0.94 19.39
CA ASN A 6 -8.05 -0.64 20.37
C ASN A 6 -6.70 -0.55 19.69
N ARG A 7 -6.37 0.63 19.10
CA ARG A 7 -5.02 1.16 18.74
C ARG A 7 -3.91 0.12 18.51
N ARG A 8 -4.19 -1.00 17.85
CA ARG A 8 -3.18 -1.99 17.49
C ARG A 8 -2.79 -1.79 16.03
N THR A 9 -1.52 -1.54 15.80
CA THR A 9 -0.93 -1.38 14.47
C THR A 9 -0.49 -2.74 13.92
N GLY A 10 -0.36 -2.85 12.59
CA GLY A 10 0.22 -4.02 11.95
C GLY A 10 -0.68 -5.27 11.89
N GLY A 11 -2.01 -5.10 11.82
CA GLY A 11 -2.95 -6.23 11.70
C GLY A 11 -3.15 -7.07 12.97
N LEU A 12 -2.51 -6.69 14.08
CA LEU A 12 -2.71 -7.34 15.37
C LEU A 12 -4.11 -7.06 15.90
N GLY A 13 -4.90 -8.11 16.10
CA GLY A 13 -6.30 -8.03 16.55
C GLY A 13 -7.31 -8.10 15.42
N SER A 14 -6.87 -8.13 14.17
CA SER A 14 -7.72 -8.43 13.01
C SER A 14 -7.89 -9.95 12.87
N LEU A 15 -9.13 -10.39 12.68
CA LEU A 15 -9.44 -11.80 12.53
C LEU A 15 -10.44 -12.00 11.38
N ARG A 16 -10.17 -12.97 10.53
CA ARG A 16 -11.14 -13.44 9.56
C ARG A 16 -12.08 -14.44 10.26
N LEU A 17 -13.37 -14.22 10.11
CA LEU A 17 -14.41 -15.11 10.61
C LEU A 17 -15.30 -15.53 9.44
N ASP A 18 -15.45 -16.83 9.26
CA ASP A 18 -16.14 -17.40 8.11
C ASP A 18 -17.64 -17.66 8.38
N ASP A 19 -18.05 -17.64 9.65
CA ASP A 19 -19.44 -17.92 10.05
C ASP A 19 -19.89 -17.15 11.31
N ILE A 20 -21.20 -17.08 11.51
CA ILE A 20 -21.83 -16.37 12.63
C ILE A 20 -21.52 -17.03 13.98
N SER A 21 -21.31 -18.33 14.03
CA SER A 21 -21.02 -19.04 15.28
C SER A 21 -19.64 -18.67 15.81
N SER A 22 -18.65 -18.67 14.92
CA SER A 22 -17.28 -18.21 15.20
C SER A 22 -17.29 -16.75 15.66
N TYR A 23 -18.08 -15.89 15.01
CA TYR A 23 -18.26 -14.50 15.39
C TYR A 23 -18.79 -14.35 16.83
N ARG A 24 -19.88 -15.08 17.16
CA ARG A 24 -20.46 -15.05 18.51
C ARG A 24 -19.50 -15.57 19.58
N SER A 25 -18.78 -16.64 19.27
CA SER A 25 -17.77 -17.21 20.18
C SER A 25 -16.63 -16.21 20.43
N TRP A 26 -16.18 -15.52 19.37
CA TRP A 26 -15.15 -14.50 19.49
C TRP A 26 -15.61 -13.32 20.34
N LEU A 27 -16.84 -12.84 20.15
CA LEU A 27 -17.44 -11.78 20.97
C LEU A 27 -17.49 -12.18 22.45
N PHE A 28 -17.91 -13.39 22.73
CA PHE A 28 -18.02 -13.89 24.11
C PHE A 28 -16.66 -13.93 24.80
N ILE A 29 -15.62 -14.42 24.10
CA ILE A 29 -14.25 -14.49 24.64
C ILE A 29 -13.65 -13.10 24.85
N ASN A 30 -14.02 -12.13 23.99
CA ASN A 30 -13.48 -10.77 24.00
C ASN A 30 -14.49 -9.74 24.52
N ALA A 31 -15.37 -10.13 25.45
CA ALA A 31 -16.43 -9.26 26.01
C ALA A 31 -15.88 -7.99 26.71
N ASN A 32 -14.60 -7.94 27.01
CA ASN A 32 -13.90 -6.79 27.57
C ASN A 32 -13.51 -5.74 26.51
N ILE A 33 -13.66 -6.04 25.22
CA ILE A 33 -13.40 -5.09 24.12
C ILE A 33 -14.70 -4.32 23.88
N PRO A 34 -14.71 -2.98 24.11
CA PRO A 34 -15.95 -2.21 24.04
C PRO A 34 -16.45 -2.00 22.61
N GLU A 35 -15.54 -1.92 21.64
CA GLU A 35 -15.87 -1.66 20.25
C GLU A 35 -14.93 -2.41 19.31
N PHE A 36 -15.47 -2.83 18.16
CA PHE A 36 -14.70 -3.40 17.05
C PHE A 36 -15.42 -3.12 15.74
N THR A 37 -14.63 -3.04 14.68
CA THR A 37 -15.12 -2.85 13.33
C THR A 37 -15.35 -4.22 12.67
N VAL A 38 -16.47 -4.36 11.98
CA VAL A 38 -16.76 -5.51 11.13
C VAL A 38 -16.76 -5.04 9.70
N SER A 39 -15.94 -5.64 8.84
CA SER A 39 -15.85 -5.29 7.44
C SER A 39 -15.96 -6.50 6.54
N GLU A 40 -16.27 -6.28 5.27
CA GLU A 40 -16.16 -7.30 4.24
C GLU A 40 -14.73 -7.82 4.15
N PHE A 41 -14.57 -9.13 3.97
CA PHE A 41 -13.27 -9.72 3.67
C PHE A 41 -13.02 -9.68 2.17
N LEU A 42 -12.10 -8.81 1.76
CA LEU A 42 -11.71 -8.64 0.36
C LEU A 42 -10.69 -9.71 -0.05
N THR A 43 -10.93 -10.39 -1.17
CA THR A 43 -10.14 -11.57 -1.59
C THR A 43 -9.19 -11.33 -2.75
N GLY A 44 -9.27 -10.15 -3.40
CA GLY A 44 -8.46 -9.82 -4.55
C GLY A 44 -7.04 -9.34 -4.18
N ARG A 45 -6.36 -8.75 -5.16
CA ARG A 45 -5.00 -8.23 -5.01
C ARG A 45 -4.95 -7.16 -3.92
N HIS A 46 -3.85 -7.10 -3.20
CA HIS A 46 -3.53 -5.98 -2.34
C HIS A 46 -2.68 -4.99 -3.12
N LEU A 47 -3.21 -3.81 -3.33
CA LEU A 47 -2.57 -2.77 -4.10
C LEU A 47 -2.19 -1.62 -3.18
N ALA A 48 -1.14 -0.92 -3.53
CA ALA A 48 -0.73 0.30 -2.86
C ALA A 48 -0.45 1.38 -3.89
N ASN A 49 -0.64 2.63 -3.47
CA ASN A 49 -0.34 3.79 -4.28
C ASN A 49 0.26 4.88 -3.41
N GLU A 50 1.35 5.47 -3.84
CA GLU A 50 1.94 6.64 -3.19
C GLU A 50 1.88 7.82 -4.13
N MET A 51 1.43 8.98 -3.63
CA MET A 51 1.23 10.17 -4.44
C MET A 51 1.59 11.43 -3.67
N LEU A 52 1.95 12.46 -4.45
CA LEU A 52 2.30 13.79 -3.97
C LEU A 52 1.28 14.79 -4.48
N TYR A 53 0.79 15.63 -3.58
CA TYR A 53 -0.05 16.78 -3.87
C TYR A 53 0.60 18.07 -3.39
N TYR A 54 0.34 19.15 -4.12
CA TYR A 54 0.72 20.50 -3.72
C TYR A 54 -0.46 21.45 -3.91
N ASP A 55 -0.99 21.96 -2.80
CA ASP A 55 -2.14 22.89 -2.77
C ASP A 55 -3.34 22.47 -3.64
N GLY A 56 -3.73 21.20 -3.55
CA GLY A 56 -4.84 20.63 -4.30
C GLY A 56 -4.49 20.15 -5.71
N GLU A 57 -3.27 20.44 -6.19
CA GLU A 57 -2.80 19.94 -7.48
C GLU A 57 -2.11 18.59 -7.33
N TYR A 58 -2.54 17.61 -8.12
CA TYR A 58 -1.85 16.34 -8.25
C TYR A 58 -0.49 16.52 -8.91
N VAL A 59 0.58 16.15 -8.23
CA VAL A 59 1.94 16.23 -8.76
C VAL A 59 2.30 14.95 -9.49
N LYS A 60 2.40 13.84 -8.79
CA LYS A 60 2.63 12.53 -9.37
C LYS A 60 2.27 11.39 -8.40
N GLY A 61 2.15 10.18 -8.94
CA GLY A 61 1.93 8.99 -8.15
C GLY A 61 2.34 7.73 -8.89
N ALA A 62 2.57 6.68 -8.13
CA ALA A 62 2.93 5.36 -8.63
C ALA A 62 2.23 4.27 -7.85
N ALA A 63 2.03 3.14 -8.51
CA ALA A 63 1.30 1.99 -7.97
C ALA A 63 2.18 0.76 -7.87
N LEU A 64 1.84 -0.10 -6.92
CA LEU A 64 2.42 -1.43 -6.77
C LEU A 64 1.42 -2.44 -6.19
N GLU A 65 1.72 -3.71 -6.34
CA GLU A 65 1.02 -4.82 -5.71
C GLU A 65 1.85 -5.37 -4.56
N CYS A 66 1.28 -5.38 -3.36
CA CYS A 66 1.85 -6.04 -2.19
C CYS A 66 1.46 -7.53 -2.20
N ALA A 67 2.32 -8.39 -2.76
CA ALA A 67 1.98 -9.78 -2.98
C ALA A 67 2.16 -10.64 -1.72
N GLU A 68 3.18 -10.37 -0.90
CA GLU A 68 3.45 -11.11 0.33
C GLU A 68 3.88 -10.17 1.46
N TYR A 69 3.62 -10.61 2.70
CA TYR A 69 3.97 -9.88 3.91
C TYR A 69 4.98 -10.64 4.76
N VAL A 70 5.90 -9.90 5.39
CA VAL A 70 6.86 -10.46 6.35
C VAL A 70 6.10 -11.16 7.47
N MET A 71 6.45 -12.41 7.77
CA MET A 71 5.86 -13.21 8.84
C MET A 71 4.32 -13.32 8.78
N ALA A 72 3.72 -13.27 7.58
CA ALA A 72 2.27 -13.34 7.40
C ALA A 72 1.62 -14.55 8.11
N ASN A 73 2.35 -15.67 8.22
CA ASN A 73 1.88 -16.88 8.88
C ASN A 73 1.69 -16.72 10.40
N THR A 74 2.26 -15.69 11.01
CA THR A 74 2.13 -15.45 12.47
C THR A 74 0.88 -14.64 12.83
N ALA A 75 0.27 -13.97 11.84
CA ALA A 75 -0.93 -13.18 12.03
C ALA A 75 -2.19 -13.98 11.65
N PRO A 76 -3.24 -13.99 12.48
CA PRO A 76 -4.50 -14.67 12.15
C PRO A 76 -5.18 -14.16 10.87
N SER A 77 -4.89 -12.93 10.50
CA SER A 77 -5.36 -12.29 9.26
C SER A 77 -4.48 -12.58 8.04
N HIS A 78 -3.31 -13.18 8.22
CA HIS A 78 -2.24 -13.32 7.24
C HIS A 78 -1.73 -11.98 6.66
N VAL A 79 -1.95 -10.88 7.38
CA VAL A 79 -1.46 -9.54 7.03
C VAL A 79 -0.71 -8.97 8.22
N THR A 80 0.52 -8.50 8.02
CA THR A 80 1.38 -7.99 9.10
C THR A 80 1.78 -6.52 8.95
N GLY A 81 1.32 -5.83 7.92
CA GLY A 81 1.65 -4.43 7.66
C GLY A 81 3.04 -4.18 7.05
N ASN A 82 3.90 -5.20 6.95
CA ASN A 82 5.21 -5.09 6.31
C ASN A 82 5.25 -5.96 5.06
N THR A 83 5.33 -5.33 3.89
CA THR A 83 5.43 -6.04 2.61
C THR A 83 6.80 -6.71 2.50
N HIS A 84 6.80 -8.00 2.20
CA HIS A 84 7.98 -8.82 1.94
C HIS A 84 8.31 -8.89 0.45
N PHE A 85 7.29 -9.13 -0.37
CA PHE A 85 7.40 -9.20 -1.82
C PHE A 85 6.37 -8.28 -2.47
N ALA A 86 6.82 -7.44 -3.41
CA ALA A 86 5.93 -6.59 -4.19
C ALA A 86 6.34 -6.49 -5.66
N ARG A 87 5.36 -6.13 -6.49
CA ARG A 87 5.53 -5.85 -7.92
C ARG A 87 5.20 -4.40 -8.20
N PHE A 88 6.04 -3.73 -8.96
CA PHE A 88 5.75 -2.40 -9.46
C PHE A 88 4.77 -2.47 -10.63
N LEU A 89 3.77 -1.59 -10.66
CA LEU A 89 2.67 -1.66 -11.62
C LEU A 89 2.56 -0.41 -12.48
N ASN A 90 2.36 -0.60 -13.78
CA ASN A 90 2.03 0.46 -14.74
C ASN A 90 0.51 0.44 -15.03
N GLU A 91 -0.31 0.48 -13.97
CA GLU A 91 -1.77 0.46 -14.07
C GLU A 91 -2.37 1.83 -13.72
N ASP A 92 -2.60 2.68 -14.72
CA ASP A 92 -3.16 4.03 -14.55
C ASP A 92 -4.48 4.06 -13.79
N ARG A 93 -5.27 3.00 -13.88
CA ARG A 93 -6.54 2.90 -13.15
C ARG A 93 -6.38 3.02 -11.65
N ILE A 94 -5.23 2.59 -11.10
CA ILE A 94 -4.95 2.65 -9.65
C ILE A 94 -4.67 4.10 -9.26
N ASN A 95 -3.77 4.78 -9.98
CA ASN A 95 -3.46 6.19 -9.76
C ASN A 95 -4.72 7.05 -9.89
N LYS A 96 -5.50 6.81 -10.96
CA LYS A 96 -6.75 7.54 -11.19
C LYS A 96 -7.77 7.33 -10.08
N PHE A 97 -7.95 6.10 -9.62
CA PHE A 97 -8.88 5.79 -8.54
C PHE A 97 -8.51 6.53 -7.25
N CYS A 98 -7.22 6.54 -6.90
CA CYS A 98 -6.72 7.25 -5.72
C CYS A 98 -6.88 8.76 -5.86
N ASP A 99 -6.55 9.34 -7.03
CA ASP A 99 -6.75 10.76 -7.31
C ASP A 99 -8.24 11.16 -7.22
N ASP A 100 -9.14 10.36 -7.79
CA ASP A 100 -10.59 10.60 -7.67
C ASP A 100 -11.06 10.55 -6.20
N CYS A 101 -10.50 9.65 -5.38
CA CYS A 101 -10.78 9.60 -3.94
C CYS A 101 -10.31 10.88 -3.22
N ILE A 102 -9.11 11.37 -3.51
CA ILE A 102 -8.60 12.62 -2.91
C ILE A 102 -9.45 13.82 -3.34
N LYS A 103 -9.77 13.96 -4.61
CA LYS A 103 -10.66 15.03 -5.11
C LYS A 103 -12.04 15.01 -4.42
N TYR A 104 -12.57 13.82 -4.18
CA TYR A 104 -13.80 13.68 -3.41
C TYR A 104 -13.64 14.18 -1.97
N LEU A 105 -12.54 13.80 -1.31
CA LEU A 105 -12.26 14.23 0.07
C LEU A 105 -12.03 15.74 0.16
N GLU A 106 -11.27 16.35 -0.75
CA GLU A 106 -11.09 17.81 -0.83
C GLU A 106 -12.44 18.54 -0.92
N LYS A 107 -13.31 18.06 -1.82
CA LYS A 107 -14.66 18.64 -1.95
C LYS A 107 -15.49 18.49 -0.69
N LYS A 108 -15.35 17.39 0.03
CA LYS A 108 -16.11 17.13 1.27
C LYS A 108 -15.59 17.91 2.46
N LEU A 109 -14.28 18.05 2.57
CA LEU A 109 -13.62 18.69 3.71
C LEU A 109 -13.42 20.20 3.51
N GLY A 110 -13.47 20.67 2.27
CA GLY A 110 -13.17 22.06 1.92
C GLY A 110 -11.71 22.45 2.11
N VAL A 111 -10.80 21.46 2.07
CA VAL A 111 -9.36 21.65 2.28
C VAL A 111 -8.61 21.02 1.11
N PRO A 112 -7.68 21.73 0.46
CA PRO A 112 -6.85 21.18 -0.59
C PRO A 112 -5.89 20.12 -0.04
N ALA A 113 -5.66 19.07 -0.80
CA ALA A 113 -4.66 18.07 -0.47
C ALA A 113 -3.25 18.66 -0.61
N HIS A 114 -2.37 18.33 0.33
CA HIS A 114 -0.99 18.83 0.32
C HIS A 114 -0.06 17.82 0.98
N GLY A 115 1.06 17.52 0.32
CA GLY A 115 2.06 16.59 0.81
C GLY A 115 1.86 15.16 0.30
N ILE A 116 2.47 14.22 1.00
CA ILE A 116 2.46 12.80 0.63
C ILE A 116 1.20 12.13 1.16
N LEU A 117 0.53 11.41 0.27
CA LEU A 117 -0.60 10.55 0.57
C LEU A 117 -0.31 9.14 0.06
N SER A 118 -0.52 8.15 0.89
CA SER A 118 -0.37 6.77 0.49
C SER A 118 -1.64 5.97 0.77
N PHE A 119 -2.01 5.15 -0.20
CA PHE A 119 -3.21 4.33 -0.17
C PHE A 119 -2.86 2.87 -0.01
N ASP A 120 -3.51 2.22 0.93
CA ASP A 120 -3.65 0.78 0.95
C ASP A 120 -5.01 0.43 0.35
N LEU A 121 -5.00 -0.39 -0.69
CA LEU A 121 -6.18 -0.79 -1.45
C LEU A 121 -6.29 -2.30 -1.48
N LYS A 122 -7.52 -2.80 -1.57
CA LYS A 122 -7.73 -4.20 -1.85
C LYS A 122 -8.84 -4.38 -2.88
N GLU A 123 -8.63 -5.28 -3.82
CA GLU A 123 -9.67 -5.64 -4.79
C GLU A 123 -10.67 -6.59 -4.13
N ASP A 124 -11.93 -6.43 -4.49
CA ASP A 124 -12.96 -7.40 -4.19
C ASP A 124 -12.90 -8.61 -5.16
N LYS A 125 -13.84 -9.53 -5.03
CA LYS A 125 -13.94 -10.72 -5.89
C LYS A 125 -14.16 -10.43 -7.39
N ASN A 126 -14.57 -9.20 -7.72
CA ASN A 126 -14.81 -8.76 -9.09
C ASN A 126 -13.64 -7.94 -9.65
N GLY A 127 -12.59 -7.71 -8.86
CA GLY A 127 -11.45 -6.87 -9.22
C GLY A 127 -11.70 -5.36 -9.01
N GLU A 128 -12.79 -4.99 -8.31
CA GLU A 128 -13.04 -3.60 -7.96
C GLU A 128 -12.21 -3.17 -6.75
N MET A 129 -11.54 -2.05 -6.87
CA MET A 129 -10.69 -1.50 -5.80
C MET A 129 -11.54 -0.90 -4.68
N LYS A 130 -11.13 -1.21 -3.45
CA LYS A 130 -11.68 -0.63 -2.22
C LYS A 130 -10.53 -0.03 -1.42
N VAL A 131 -10.73 1.17 -0.89
CA VAL A 131 -9.76 1.80 0.01
C VAL A 131 -9.86 1.12 1.37
N THR A 132 -8.74 0.63 1.88
CA THR A 132 -8.64 0.06 3.22
C THR A 132 -8.02 1.06 4.20
N GLU A 133 -7.03 1.85 3.75
CA GLU A 133 -6.38 2.86 4.57
C GLU A 133 -5.83 3.99 3.68
N ILE A 134 -5.79 5.21 4.22
CA ILE A 134 -5.06 6.36 3.64
C ILE A 134 -4.11 6.87 4.72
N ASN A 135 -2.82 6.89 4.40
CA ASN A 135 -1.76 7.37 5.26
C ASN A 135 -1.20 8.70 4.74
N ILE A 136 -0.93 9.65 5.64
CA ILE A 136 -0.33 10.96 5.32
C ILE A 136 1.20 10.94 5.53
N ARG A 137 1.85 9.95 4.96
CA ARG A 137 3.29 9.70 5.07
C ARG A 137 3.80 8.89 3.91
N HIS A 138 5.13 8.88 3.74
CA HIS A 138 5.78 7.93 2.84
C HIS A 138 5.52 6.47 3.25
N MET A 139 5.44 5.62 2.26
CA MET A 139 5.41 4.17 2.46
C MET A 139 6.77 3.65 2.95
N ALA A 140 6.75 2.48 3.59
CA ALA A 140 7.97 1.87 4.14
C ALA A 140 8.99 1.47 3.06
N TYR A 141 8.61 1.47 1.80
CA TYR A 141 9.44 1.14 0.64
C TYR A 141 9.64 2.32 -0.33
N ALA A 142 9.41 3.55 0.11
CA ALA A 142 9.64 4.75 -0.71
C ALA A 142 11.09 4.81 -1.26
N GLY A 143 12.10 4.41 -0.47
CA GLY A 143 13.47 4.30 -0.94
C GLY A 143 13.67 3.26 -2.05
N VAL A 144 12.94 2.14 -2.02
CA VAL A 144 12.96 1.15 -3.10
C VAL A 144 12.35 1.74 -4.37
N MET A 145 11.24 2.48 -4.24
CA MET A 145 10.60 3.18 -5.38
C MET A 145 11.54 4.20 -6.00
N ALA A 146 12.33 4.91 -5.19
CA ALA A 146 13.34 5.85 -5.68
C ALA A 146 14.41 5.16 -6.55
N HIS A 147 14.88 3.97 -6.17
CA HIS A 147 15.86 3.20 -6.94
C HIS A 147 15.39 2.78 -8.33
N VAL A 148 14.08 2.67 -8.53
CA VAL A 148 13.47 2.34 -9.83
C VAL A 148 12.84 3.55 -10.52
N GLY A 149 13.29 4.75 -10.15
CA GLY A 149 12.98 6.00 -10.86
C GLY A 149 11.77 6.78 -10.34
N PHE A 150 11.17 6.37 -9.22
CA PHE A 150 10.09 7.12 -8.58
C PHE A 150 10.53 7.69 -7.23
N ASP A 151 11.28 8.79 -7.26
CA ASP A 151 11.80 9.44 -6.06
C ASP A 151 10.91 10.58 -5.58
N LEU A 152 9.89 10.24 -4.78
CA LEU A 152 9.04 11.23 -4.12
C LEU A 152 9.73 11.91 -2.92
N ILE A 153 10.76 11.30 -2.38
CA ILE A 153 11.51 11.88 -1.25
C ILE A 153 12.26 13.10 -1.74
N GLU A 154 13.01 12.97 -2.84
CA GLU A 154 13.71 14.07 -3.48
C GLU A 154 12.75 15.18 -3.93
N ASP A 155 11.65 14.81 -4.59
CA ASP A 155 10.64 15.78 -5.03
C ASP A 155 10.02 16.55 -3.87
N THR A 156 9.73 15.87 -2.76
CA THR A 156 9.21 16.51 -1.56
C THR A 156 10.20 17.52 -0.99
N ILE A 157 11.50 17.17 -0.91
CA ILE A 157 12.55 18.06 -0.45
C ILE A 157 12.64 19.28 -1.37
N ARG A 158 12.66 19.08 -2.69
CA ARG A 158 12.70 20.17 -3.68
C ARG A 158 11.53 21.13 -3.52
N ILE A 159 10.31 20.62 -3.36
CA ILE A 159 9.13 21.46 -3.13
C ILE A 159 9.23 22.25 -1.83
N MET A 160 9.75 21.61 -0.77
CA MET A 160 9.95 22.29 0.53
C MET A 160 11.00 23.41 0.44
N GLU A 161 12.10 23.18 -0.26
CA GLU A 161 13.17 24.17 -0.44
C GLU A 161 12.72 25.34 -1.34
N ASP A 162 12.05 25.04 -2.43
CA ASP A 162 11.64 26.05 -3.44
C ASP A 162 10.33 26.77 -3.04
N GLY A 163 9.51 26.19 -2.16
CA GLY A 163 8.17 26.66 -1.83
C GLY A 163 7.19 26.58 -3.01
N ASN A 164 7.48 25.77 -4.03
CA ASN A 164 6.66 25.58 -5.21
C ASN A 164 7.02 24.27 -5.96
N CYS A 165 6.23 23.89 -6.97
CA CYS A 165 6.42 22.69 -7.78
C CYS A 165 7.10 22.94 -9.15
N ASN A 166 7.78 24.07 -9.37
CA ASN A 166 8.29 24.41 -10.70
C ASN A 166 9.40 23.47 -11.19
N ASN A 167 10.18 22.90 -10.27
CA ASN A 167 11.31 22.02 -10.56
C ASN A 167 10.96 20.51 -10.40
N VAL A 168 9.67 20.19 -10.32
CA VAL A 168 9.18 18.81 -10.20
C VAL A 168 8.26 18.50 -11.38
N VAL A 169 8.39 17.32 -11.95
CA VAL A 169 7.47 16.83 -13.00
C VAL A 169 6.08 16.65 -12.40
N ARG A 170 5.07 17.27 -13.02
CA ARG A 170 3.69 17.29 -12.53
C ARG A 170 2.72 16.56 -13.45
N ASN A 171 1.56 16.22 -12.89
CA ASN A 171 0.45 15.54 -13.58
C ASN A 171 0.88 14.22 -14.21
N GLN A 172 1.69 13.44 -13.48
CA GLN A 172 2.25 12.21 -14.00
C GLN A 172 1.78 11.00 -13.19
N TYR A 173 1.14 10.05 -13.87
CA TYR A 173 1.10 8.67 -13.41
C TYR A 173 2.44 8.03 -13.79
N HIS A 174 3.26 7.70 -12.81
CA HIS A 174 4.58 7.16 -13.07
C HIS A 174 4.49 5.77 -13.71
N HIS A 175 5.25 5.59 -14.79
CA HIS A 175 5.43 4.29 -15.42
C HIS A 175 6.89 3.87 -15.28
N TYR A 176 7.08 2.72 -14.71
CA TYR A 176 8.39 2.09 -14.63
C TYR A 176 8.80 1.59 -16.02
N ASP A 177 10.07 1.75 -16.36
CA ASP A 177 10.62 1.37 -17.67
C ASP A 177 10.70 -0.15 -17.86
N LYS A 178 10.71 -0.90 -16.75
CA LYS A 178 10.76 -2.35 -16.71
C LYS A 178 9.82 -2.93 -15.66
N PRO A 179 9.46 -4.20 -15.76
CA PRO A 179 8.65 -4.89 -14.75
C PRO A 179 9.49 -5.26 -13.52
N TYR A 180 9.72 -4.28 -12.66
CA TYR A 180 10.46 -4.50 -11.42
C TYR A 180 9.63 -5.19 -10.35
N ILE A 181 10.34 -5.93 -9.52
CA ILE A 181 9.87 -6.46 -8.25
C ILE A 181 10.87 -6.09 -7.15
N PHE A 182 10.45 -6.15 -5.91
CA PHE A 182 11.37 -6.13 -4.79
C PHE A 182 11.08 -7.22 -3.77
N LEU A 183 12.13 -7.67 -3.12
CA LEU A 183 12.11 -8.53 -1.95
C LEU A 183 12.71 -7.76 -0.78
N ARG A 184 12.06 -7.82 0.36
CA ARG A 184 12.52 -7.16 1.59
C ARG A 184 12.30 -8.08 2.78
N ASP A 185 13.29 -8.11 3.67
CA ASP A 185 13.18 -8.77 4.95
C ASP A 185 13.68 -7.85 6.07
N VAL A 186 13.64 -8.32 7.32
CA VAL A 186 14.12 -7.59 8.49
C VAL A 186 15.64 -7.57 8.47
N ASP A 187 16.20 -6.39 8.72
CA ASP A 187 17.65 -6.17 8.86
C ASP A 187 18.53 -6.52 7.64
N VAL A 188 17.93 -6.54 6.45
CA VAL A 188 18.67 -6.69 5.18
C VAL A 188 18.27 -5.62 4.19
N GLU A 189 19.20 -5.25 3.30
CA GLU A 189 18.90 -4.33 2.21
C GLU A 189 17.87 -4.95 1.25
N PRO A 190 16.90 -4.17 0.78
CA PRO A 190 15.96 -4.64 -0.22
C PRO A 190 16.66 -5.10 -1.51
N ILE A 191 16.21 -6.20 -2.06
CA ILE A 191 16.66 -6.71 -3.35
C ILE A 191 15.66 -6.27 -4.41
N ILE A 192 16.14 -5.58 -5.45
CA ILE A 192 15.34 -5.14 -6.59
C ILE A 192 15.77 -5.99 -7.80
N LEU A 193 14.81 -6.59 -8.47
CA LEU A 193 15.04 -7.45 -9.63
C LEU A 193 14.09 -7.05 -10.77
N GLU A 194 14.52 -7.25 -12.00
CA GLU A 194 13.59 -7.30 -13.13
C GLU A 194 12.81 -8.62 -13.04
N SER A 195 11.50 -8.59 -13.25
CA SER A 195 10.67 -9.78 -13.05
C SER A 195 11.04 -10.95 -13.94
N GLU A 196 11.60 -10.67 -15.12
CA GLU A 196 12.12 -11.69 -16.06
C GLU A 196 13.32 -12.44 -15.51
N GLU A 197 14.11 -11.83 -14.63
CA GLU A 197 15.29 -12.47 -14.04
C GLU A 197 14.93 -13.61 -13.08
N ILE A 198 13.74 -13.56 -12.47
CA ILE A 198 13.28 -14.62 -11.53
C ILE A 198 12.93 -15.90 -12.27
N PHE A 199 12.45 -15.77 -13.51
CA PHE A 199 12.00 -16.90 -14.33
C PHE A 199 13.08 -17.39 -15.31
N ASP A 200 14.28 -16.82 -15.24
CA ASP A 200 15.43 -17.29 -16.01
C ASP A 200 16.05 -18.49 -15.28
N ASP A 201 15.79 -19.70 -15.79
CA ASP A 201 16.32 -20.95 -15.26
C ASP A 201 17.86 -20.99 -15.21
N SER A 202 18.56 -20.12 -15.94
CA SER A 202 20.01 -19.97 -15.90
C SER A 202 20.51 -19.21 -14.66
N LYS A 203 19.62 -18.47 -13.97
CA LYS A 203 19.90 -17.64 -12.79
C LYS A 203 19.15 -18.19 -11.56
N VAL A 204 19.53 -19.38 -11.10
CA VAL A 204 18.94 -19.96 -9.89
C VAL A 204 19.44 -19.19 -8.66
N TYR A 205 18.69 -18.21 -8.20
CA TYR A 205 18.99 -17.46 -6.98
C TYR A 205 18.58 -18.21 -5.70
N PHE A 206 17.77 -19.25 -5.79
CA PHE A 206 17.29 -20.01 -4.64
C PHE A 206 17.46 -21.52 -4.85
N ASN A 207 18.46 -22.11 -4.22
CA ASN A 207 18.49 -23.54 -3.95
C ASN A 207 17.59 -23.80 -2.74
N ILE A 208 16.28 -23.97 -2.95
CA ILE A 208 15.41 -24.53 -1.93
C ILE A 208 15.69 -26.03 -1.90
N LYS A 209 16.45 -26.48 -0.90
CA LYS A 209 16.56 -27.89 -0.54
C LYS A 209 15.46 -28.23 0.45
#